data_109dc60e3afcaf87f107d0052e385dd5
#
_entry.id   109dc60e3afcaf87f107d0052e385dd5
#
_cell.length_a   1.000
_cell.length_b   1.000
_cell.length_c   1.000
_cell.angle_alpha   90.00
_cell.angle_beta   90.00
_cell.angle_gamma   90.00
#
_symmetry.space_group_name_H-M   'P 1'
#
loop_
_entity.id
_entity.type
_entity.pdbx_description
1 polymer ?
#
loop_
_entity_poly.entity_id
_entity_poly.type
_entity_poly.pdbx_seq_one_letter_code
_entity_poly.pdbx_strand_id
1 'polypeptide(L)'
;MGAGVLELLENDPQLRVDAVIVPRDSETQVRHRLASLRRPPRVLSALPAGERPDLLVECAGHRAIEQHVLPALAQGIPCLVVSVGALSEPGLVERLEVAAQAGGSRIELLPGAIGAIDALSAARVGGLESVRYTGRKPASAWLGTPGETVCDLQRLEKARVIFDGSAREAARLYPKNANVAATLSLAGLGLDRTQVRLIADPESCENVHQVEASGAFGGFELTLRGKPLAANPKTSALTVYSVVRALGNHAHAISI
;
A
#
# COMPACT_ATOMS: atom_id res chain seq x y z
N MET A 1 8.38 -2.68 -7.00
CA MET A 1 8.40 -2.30 -5.55
C MET A 1 9.45 -3.12 -4.81
N GLY A 2 9.34 -4.43 -4.68
CA GLY A 2 10.29 -5.27 -3.95
C GLY A 2 11.76 -5.06 -4.34
N ALA A 3 12.07 -4.89 -5.62
CA ALA A 3 13.44 -4.62 -6.06
C ALA A 3 14.01 -3.30 -5.47
N GLY A 4 13.20 -2.25 -5.39
CA GLY A 4 13.63 -0.99 -4.78
C GLY A 4 13.81 -1.09 -3.25
N VAL A 5 13.03 -1.95 -2.58
CA VAL A 5 13.25 -2.25 -1.15
C VAL A 5 14.58 -2.98 -0.97
N LEU A 6 14.84 -4.02 -1.77
CA LEU A 6 16.10 -4.78 -1.71
C LEU A 6 17.33 -3.89 -1.93
N GLU A 7 17.26 -3.00 -2.91
CA GLU A 7 18.34 -2.05 -3.21
C GLU A 7 18.66 -1.13 -2.02
N LEU A 8 17.63 -0.61 -1.36
CA LEU A 8 17.80 0.26 -0.18
C LEU A 8 18.29 -0.49 1.07
N LEU A 9 17.99 -1.79 1.17
CA LEU A 9 18.42 -2.62 2.30
C LEU A 9 19.79 -3.27 2.11
N GLU A 10 20.38 -3.18 0.92
CA GLU A 10 21.61 -3.93 0.59
C GLU A 10 22.77 -3.70 1.57
N ASN A 11 22.88 -2.46 2.08
CA ASN A 11 23.93 -2.06 3.00
C ASN A 11 23.46 -1.92 4.46
N ASP A 12 22.23 -2.29 4.77
CA ASP A 12 21.76 -2.24 6.14
C ASP A 12 22.41 -3.35 6.97
N PRO A 13 23.06 -3.01 8.11
CA PRO A 13 23.74 -4.01 8.93
C PRO A 13 22.81 -4.82 9.82
N GLN A 14 21.59 -4.34 10.08
CA GLN A 14 20.63 -4.95 11.01
C GLN A 14 19.51 -5.71 10.31
N LEU A 15 19.30 -5.45 9.01
CA LEU A 15 18.25 -6.06 8.21
C LEU A 15 18.86 -7.01 7.17
N ARG A 16 18.30 -8.21 7.09
CA ARG A 16 18.69 -9.21 6.09
C ARG A 16 17.43 -9.77 5.42
N VAL A 17 17.44 -9.73 4.11
CA VAL A 17 16.42 -10.42 3.32
C VAL A 17 16.90 -11.82 3.00
N ASP A 18 16.32 -12.84 3.64
CA ASP A 18 16.71 -14.23 3.47
C ASP A 18 16.10 -14.86 2.22
N ALA A 19 14.88 -14.49 1.89
CA ALA A 19 14.16 -15.06 0.76
C ALA A 19 13.24 -14.03 0.09
N VAL A 20 13.01 -14.21 -1.19
CA VAL A 20 12.02 -13.50 -2.00
C VAL A 20 11.06 -14.54 -2.57
N ILE A 21 9.77 -14.35 -2.33
CA ILE A 21 8.72 -15.22 -2.86
C ILE A 21 8.16 -14.58 -4.13
N VAL A 22 8.17 -15.33 -5.24
CA VAL A 22 7.70 -14.89 -6.55
C VAL A 22 6.93 -16.00 -7.25
N PRO A 23 6.09 -15.71 -8.26
CA PRO A 23 5.49 -16.75 -9.09
C PRO A 23 6.54 -17.67 -9.70
N ARG A 24 6.24 -18.97 -9.82
CA ARG A 24 7.18 -20.00 -10.33
C ARG A 24 7.76 -19.68 -11.68
N ASP A 25 6.96 -19.13 -12.57
CA ASP A 25 7.38 -18.71 -13.92
C ASP A 25 8.38 -17.55 -13.93
N SER A 26 8.43 -16.80 -12.83
CA SER A 26 9.32 -15.64 -12.67
C SER A 26 10.61 -15.96 -11.90
N GLU A 27 10.74 -17.14 -11.28
CA GLU A 27 11.87 -17.48 -10.41
C GLU A 27 13.24 -17.33 -11.09
N THR A 28 13.40 -17.88 -12.30
CA THR A 28 14.67 -17.84 -13.04
C THR A 28 15.08 -16.41 -13.37
N GLN A 29 14.15 -15.60 -13.85
CA GLN A 29 14.40 -14.20 -14.18
C GLN A 29 14.78 -13.40 -12.93
N VAL A 30 14.04 -13.60 -11.82
CA VAL A 30 14.31 -12.89 -10.56
C VAL A 30 15.65 -13.33 -9.98
N ARG A 31 15.97 -14.63 -9.98
CA ARG A 31 17.28 -15.14 -9.52
C ARG A 31 18.43 -14.51 -10.29
N HIS A 32 18.31 -14.42 -11.61
CA HIS A 32 19.34 -13.78 -12.43
C HIS A 32 19.50 -12.29 -12.09
N ARG A 33 18.37 -11.59 -11.91
CA ARG A 33 18.37 -10.16 -11.57
C ARG A 33 18.98 -9.87 -10.19
N LEU A 34 18.76 -10.76 -9.21
CA LEU A 34 19.26 -10.59 -7.85
C LEU A 34 20.69 -11.11 -7.64
N ALA A 35 21.26 -11.82 -8.61
CA ALA A 35 22.60 -12.38 -8.50
C ALA A 35 23.71 -11.34 -8.33
N SER A 36 23.47 -10.09 -8.75
CA SER A 36 24.42 -8.98 -8.59
C SER A 36 24.42 -8.33 -7.20
N LEU A 37 23.44 -8.66 -6.36
CA LEU A 37 23.40 -8.14 -5.00
C LEU A 37 24.56 -8.73 -4.17
N ARG A 38 25.08 -7.96 -3.25
CA ARG A 38 26.15 -8.39 -2.33
C ARG A 38 25.76 -9.61 -1.48
N ARG A 39 24.46 -9.70 -1.14
CA ARG A 39 23.87 -10.82 -0.37
C ARG A 39 22.58 -11.25 -1.08
N PRO A 40 22.66 -12.07 -2.14
CA PRO A 40 21.48 -12.48 -2.88
C PRO A 40 20.53 -13.28 -1.98
N PRO A 41 19.24 -12.92 -1.87
CA PRO A 41 18.27 -13.72 -1.17
C PRO A 41 17.95 -15.00 -1.96
N ARG A 42 17.47 -16.02 -1.27
CA ARG A 42 16.88 -17.20 -1.93
C ARG A 42 15.64 -16.79 -2.72
N VAL A 43 15.45 -17.35 -3.90
CA VAL A 43 14.25 -17.12 -4.71
C VAL A 43 13.38 -18.36 -4.64
N LEU A 44 12.17 -18.19 -4.13
CA LEU A 44 11.20 -19.25 -3.80
C LEU A 44 9.84 -18.94 -4.42
N SER A 45 8.99 -19.95 -4.63
CA SER A 45 7.59 -19.76 -5.01
C SER A 45 6.62 -19.80 -3.84
N ALA A 46 7.06 -20.29 -2.70
CA ALA A 46 6.32 -20.29 -1.44
C ALA A 46 7.28 -20.34 -0.26
N LEU A 47 6.85 -19.94 0.92
CA LEU A 47 7.60 -20.12 2.15
C LEU A 47 7.62 -21.63 2.46
N PRO A 48 8.79 -22.26 2.65
CA PRO A 48 8.86 -23.67 3.00
C PRO A 48 8.22 -23.98 4.35
N ALA A 49 7.63 -25.15 4.47
CA ALA A 49 7.05 -25.58 5.73
C ALA A 49 8.12 -25.64 6.83
N GLY A 50 7.81 -25.06 7.98
CA GLY A 50 8.71 -24.99 9.14
C GLY A 50 9.70 -23.84 9.15
N GLU A 51 9.85 -23.10 8.06
CA GLU A 51 10.62 -21.85 8.08
C GLU A 51 9.82 -20.73 8.74
N ARG A 52 10.47 -20.02 9.67
CA ARG A 52 9.87 -18.92 10.41
C ARG A 52 10.78 -17.68 10.34
N PRO A 53 10.65 -16.85 9.31
CA PRO A 53 11.30 -15.55 9.30
C PRO A 53 10.74 -14.67 10.43
N ASP A 54 11.53 -13.72 10.91
CA ASP A 54 11.08 -12.77 11.93
C ASP A 54 9.93 -11.91 11.41
N LEU A 55 9.87 -11.69 10.10
CA LEU A 55 8.89 -10.82 9.46
C LEU A 55 8.67 -11.20 7.99
N LEU A 56 7.42 -11.16 7.54
CA LEU A 56 7.05 -11.26 6.13
C LEU A 56 6.59 -9.90 5.61
N VAL A 57 7.13 -9.47 4.45
CA VAL A 57 6.74 -8.21 3.79
C VAL A 57 6.02 -8.50 2.49
N GLU A 58 4.78 -8.08 2.38
CA GLU A 58 4.01 -8.20 1.16
C GLU A 58 4.20 -6.95 0.28
N CYS A 59 4.74 -7.14 -0.92
CA CYS A 59 4.94 -6.13 -1.96
C CYS A 59 4.50 -6.62 -3.35
N ALA A 60 3.71 -7.69 -3.42
CA ALA A 60 3.44 -8.43 -4.65
C ALA A 60 2.04 -8.18 -5.24
N GLY A 61 1.13 -7.61 -4.47
CA GLY A 61 -0.24 -7.27 -4.88
C GLY A 61 -1.31 -8.10 -4.19
N HIS A 62 -2.56 -7.79 -4.49
CA HIS A 62 -3.73 -8.27 -3.75
C HIS A 62 -3.76 -9.80 -3.55
N ARG A 63 -3.43 -10.58 -4.58
CA ARG A 63 -3.43 -12.05 -4.50
C ARG A 63 -2.45 -12.62 -3.48
N ALA A 64 -1.34 -11.93 -3.24
CA ALA A 64 -0.33 -12.37 -2.29
C ALA A 64 -0.84 -12.36 -0.84
N ILE A 65 -1.85 -11.55 -0.55
CA ILE A 65 -2.45 -11.49 0.79
C ILE A 65 -3.01 -12.86 1.18
N GLU A 66 -3.87 -13.44 0.35
CA GLU A 66 -4.45 -14.75 0.66
C GLU A 66 -3.44 -15.89 0.52
N GLN A 67 -2.54 -15.80 -0.46
CA GLN A 67 -1.61 -16.88 -0.77
C GLN A 67 -0.45 -16.99 0.23
N HIS A 68 0.00 -15.86 0.78
CA HIS A 68 1.23 -15.81 1.58
C HIS A 68 1.05 -15.15 2.95
N VAL A 69 0.31 -14.03 3.02
CA VAL A 69 0.15 -13.29 4.29
C VAL A 69 -0.73 -14.06 5.26
N LEU A 70 -1.90 -14.52 4.80
CA LEU A 70 -2.85 -15.23 5.66
C LEU A 70 -2.27 -16.53 6.26
N PRO A 71 -1.61 -17.42 5.49
CA PRO A 71 -0.92 -18.58 6.07
C PRO A 71 0.24 -18.21 6.99
N ALA A 72 0.99 -17.15 6.71
CA ALA A 72 2.10 -16.70 7.55
C ALA A 72 1.60 -16.22 8.92
N LEU A 73 0.54 -15.41 8.94
CA LEU A 73 -0.10 -14.97 10.20
C LEU A 73 -0.54 -16.17 11.05
N ALA A 74 -1.21 -17.15 10.46
CA ALA A 74 -1.65 -18.36 11.16
C ALA A 74 -0.49 -19.20 11.72
N GLN A 75 0.72 -19.08 11.13
CA GLN A 75 1.94 -19.71 11.62
C GLN A 75 2.72 -18.89 12.65
N GLY A 76 2.20 -17.74 13.07
CA GLY A 76 2.84 -16.89 14.05
C GLY A 76 3.88 -15.91 13.47
N ILE A 77 3.89 -15.70 12.15
CA ILE A 77 4.84 -14.81 11.47
C ILE A 77 4.17 -13.43 11.33
N PRO A 78 4.74 -12.36 11.91
CA PRO A 78 4.26 -11.00 11.72
C PRO A 78 4.37 -10.57 10.25
N CYS A 79 3.41 -9.77 9.79
CA CYS A 79 3.36 -9.36 8.38
C CYS A 79 3.25 -7.85 8.23
N LEU A 80 4.04 -7.28 7.32
CA LEU A 80 3.89 -5.91 6.79
C LEU A 80 3.20 -5.98 5.43
N VAL A 81 2.16 -5.18 5.23
CA VAL A 81 1.33 -5.23 4.02
C VAL A 81 1.26 -3.86 3.35
N VAL A 82 1.61 -3.81 2.07
CA VAL A 82 1.52 -2.62 1.23
C VAL A 82 0.25 -2.62 0.37
N SER A 83 -0.22 -3.80 -0.02
CA SER A 83 -1.38 -3.93 -0.91
C SER A 83 -2.72 -3.79 -0.15
N VAL A 84 -2.83 -2.71 0.63
CA VAL A 84 -3.96 -2.44 1.54
C VAL A 84 -5.30 -2.38 0.81
N GLY A 85 -5.32 -2.03 -0.48
CA GLY A 85 -6.52 -2.05 -1.31
C GLY A 85 -7.23 -3.40 -1.38
N ALA A 86 -6.50 -4.51 -1.16
CA ALA A 86 -7.10 -5.84 -1.08
C ALA A 86 -8.11 -5.96 0.08
N LEU A 87 -7.90 -5.22 1.17
CA LEU A 87 -8.74 -5.27 2.36
C LEU A 87 -10.12 -4.60 2.16
N SER A 88 -10.37 -4.04 0.98
CA SER A 88 -11.73 -3.64 0.58
C SER A 88 -12.63 -4.83 0.21
N GLU A 89 -12.05 -6.02 0.03
CA GLU A 89 -12.80 -7.25 -0.22
C GLU A 89 -13.55 -7.67 1.06
N PRO A 90 -14.87 -7.94 0.96
CA PRO A 90 -15.67 -8.33 2.11
C PRO A 90 -15.13 -9.59 2.80
N GLY A 91 -15.01 -9.55 4.12
CA GLY A 91 -14.57 -10.69 4.94
C GLY A 91 -13.05 -10.93 4.97
N LEU A 92 -12.24 -10.20 4.18
CA LEU A 92 -10.79 -10.42 4.17
C LEU A 92 -10.13 -9.90 5.46
N VAL A 93 -10.57 -8.74 5.96
CA VAL A 93 -10.05 -8.17 7.23
C VAL A 93 -10.29 -9.13 8.37
N GLU A 94 -11.50 -9.64 8.51
CA GLU A 94 -11.91 -10.59 9.56
C GLU A 94 -11.10 -11.90 9.48
N ARG A 95 -10.86 -12.39 8.27
CA ARG A 95 -10.04 -13.59 8.05
C ARG A 95 -8.58 -13.38 8.47
N LEU A 96 -8.03 -12.21 8.17
CA LEU A 96 -6.67 -11.83 8.57
C LEU A 96 -6.56 -11.66 10.09
N GLU A 97 -7.55 -11.05 10.74
CA GLU A 97 -7.61 -10.91 12.19
C GLU A 97 -7.68 -12.28 12.88
N VAL A 98 -8.55 -13.17 12.41
CA VAL A 98 -8.66 -14.55 12.94
C VAL A 98 -7.34 -15.30 12.78
N ALA A 99 -6.69 -15.20 11.62
CA ALA A 99 -5.41 -15.86 11.38
C ALA A 99 -4.30 -15.30 12.28
N ALA A 100 -4.25 -13.98 12.44
CA ALA A 100 -3.27 -13.33 13.32
C ALA A 100 -3.47 -13.73 14.79
N GLN A 101 -4.71 -13.74 15.28
CA GLN A 101 -5.05 -14.17 16.65
C GLN A 101 -4.68 -15.64 16.87
N ALA A 102 -5.05 -16.53 15.96
CA ALA A 102 -4.75 -17.96 16.04
C ALA A 102 -3.24 -18.24 16.08
N GLY A 103 -2.45 -17.50 15.31
CA GLY A 103 -0.99 -17.63 15.29
C GLY A 103 -0.26 -16.86 16.39
N GLY A 104 -0.94 -16.02 17.18
CA GLY A 104 -0.29 -15.11 18.12
C GLY A 104 0.63 -14.10 17.41
N SER A 105 0.26 -13.70 16.20
CA SER A 105 1.00 -12.77 15.34
C SER A 105 0.25 -11.46 15.11
N ARG A 106 0.79 -10.57 14.28
CA ARG A 106 0.17 -9.30 13.94
C ARG A 106 0.36 -8.93 12.47
N ILE A 107 -0.57 -8.19 11.94
CA ILE A 107 -0.47 -7.54 10.63
C ILE A 107 -0.33 -6.03 10.82
N GLU A 108 0.61 -5.41 10.10
CA GLU A 108 0.77 -3.97 10.02
C GLU A 108 0.50 -3.50 8.60
N LEU A 109 -0.45 -2.58 8.45
CA LEU A 109 -0.80 -1.99 7.17
C LEU A 109 0.04 -0.74 6.95
N LEU A 110 0.86 -0.76 5.90
CA LEU A 110 1.79 0.34 5.64
C LEU A 110 1.09 1.53 4.97
N PRO A 111 1.50 2.77 5.30
CA PRO A 111 0.92 3.97 4.71
C PRO A 111 1.13 4.07 3.19
N GLY A 112 2.20 3.46 2.67
CA GLY A 112 2.49 3.48 1.24
C GLY A 112 2.81 4.88 0.73
N ALA A 113 2.00 5.38 -0.21
CA ALA A 113 2.20 6.67 -0.85
C ALA A 113 1.58 7.86 -0.10
N ILE A 114 0.94 7.61 1.08
CA ILE A 114 0.23 8.66 1.82
C ILE A 114 0.84 8.89 3.20
N GLY A 115 0.78 10.11 3.70
CA GLY A 115 1.11 10.49 5.07
C GLY A 115 -0.12 10.66 5.96
N ALA A 116 0.09 11.13 7.18
CA ALA A 116 -0.93 11.42 8.19
C ALA A 116 -1.78 10.20 8.64
N ILE A 117 -1.31 8.98 8.40
CA ILE A 117 -2.03 7.77 8.82
C ILE A 117 -1.99 7.63 10.34
N ASP A 118 -0.88 7.95 10.98
CA ASP A 118 -0.70 7.99 12.42
C ASP A 118 -1.61 9.05 13.07
N ALA A 119 -1.61 10.29 12.53
CA ALA A 119 -2.49 11.36 12.99
C ALA A 119 -3.97 11.00 12.84
N LEU A 120 -4.36 10.39 11.71
CA LEU A 120 -5.73 9.96 11.45
C LEU A 120 -6.15 8.83 12.39
N SER A 121 -5.26 7.87 12.64
CA SER A 121 -5.51 6.76 13.56
C SER A 121 -5.64 7.24 15.01
N ALA A 122 -4.82 8.21 15.42
CA ALA A 122 -4.93 8.85 16.73
C ALA A 122 -6.23 9.64 16.86
N ALA A 123 -6.58 10.45 15.85
CA ALA A 123 -7.81 11.23 15.82
C ALA A 123 -9.08 10.37 15.90
N ARG A 124 -9.04 9.16 15.31
CA ARG A 124 -10.13 8.19 15.39
C ARG A 124 -10.49 7.81 16.83
N VAL A 125 -9.51 7.76 17.74
CA VAL A 125 -9.74 7.43 19.16
C VAL A 125 -10.62 8.47 19.84
N GLY A 126 -10.44 9.75 19.52
CA GLY A 126 -11.23 10.85 20.05
C GLY A 126 -12.57 11.07 19.33
N GLY A 127 -12.76 10.44 18.19
CA GLY A 127 -13.95 10.57 17.33
C GLY A 127 -13.71 11.47 16.12
N LEU A 128 -13.90 10.87 14.94
CA LEU A 128 -13.86 11.52 13.64
C LEU A 128 -15.27 11.81 13.14
N GLU A 129 -15.48 13.00 12.59
CA GLU A 129 -16.72 13.43 11.96
C GLU A 129 -16.66 13.27 10.45
N SER A 130 -15.54 13.71 9.84
CA SER A 130 -15.33 13.61 8.39
C SER A 130 -13.93 13.19 8.05
N VAL A 131 -13.82 12.41 6.96
CA VAL A 131 -12.55 12.09 6.29
C VAL A 131 -12.80 12.15 4.79
N ARG A 132 -12.04 12.99 4.09
CA ARG A 132 -12.08 13.12 2.64
C ARG A 132 -10.69 12.90 2.04
N TYR A 133 -10.65 12.10 1.02
CA TYR A 133 -9.46 11.90 0.20
C TYR A 133 -9.72 12.40 -1.22
N THR A 134 -8.83 13.25 -1.74
CA THR A 134 -8.81 13.65 -3.15
C THR A 134 -7.53 13.15 -3.79
N GLY A 135 -7.68 12.29 -4.79
CA GLY A 135 -6.58 11.78 -5.62
C GLY A 135 -6.59 12.48 -6.99
N ARG A 136 -5.53 13.23 -7.32
CA ARG A 136 -5.35 13.87 -8.62
C ARG A 136 -4.15 13.26 -9.31
N LYS A 137 -4.30 12.89 -10.59
CA LYS A 137 -3.24 12.28 -11.41
C LYS A 137 -3.32 12.77 -12.85
N PRO A 138 -2.22 12.62 -13.63
CA PRO A 138 -2.26 12.83 -15.07
C PRO A 138 -3.43 12.07 -15.71
N ALA A 139 -4.07 12.66 -16.71
CA ALA A 139 -5.21 12.03 -17.40
C ALA A 139 -4.86 10.62 -17.93
N SER A 140 -3.64 10.44 -18.43
CA SER A 140 -3.14 9.13 -18.91
C SER A 140 -3.10 8.02 -17.85
N ALA A 141 -3.00 8.37 -16.57
CA ALA A 141 -2.99 7.40 -15.47
C ALA A 141 -4.36 6.75 -15.21
N TRP A 142 -5.42 7.28 -15.81
CA TRP A 142 -6.78 6.81 -15.70
C TRP A 142 -7.28 6.01 -16.91
N LEU A 143 -6.42 5.82 -17.93
CA LEU A 143 -6.75 4.98 -19.09
C LEU A 143 -7.00 3.54 -18.66
N GLY A 144 -8.01 2.91 -19.26
CA GLY A 144 -8.48 1.56 -18.90
C GLY A 144 -9.24 1.51 -17.57
N THR A 145 -9.78 2.64 -17.11
CA THR A 145 -10.65 2.73 -15.93
C THR A 145 -12.03 3.28 -16.30
N PRO A 146 -13.04 3.19 -15.41
CA PRO A 146 -14.34 3.82 -15.63
C PRO A 146 -14.29 5.35 -15.88
N GLY A 147 -13.17 6.01 -15.60
CA GLY A 147 -12.96 7.42 -15.93
C GLY A 147 -13.17 7.74 -17.42
N GLU A 148 -12.91 6.78 -18.31
CA GLU A 148 -13.12 6.92 -19.75
C GLU A 148 -14.62 7.05 -20.14
N THR A 149 -15.52 6.56 -19.29
CA THR A 149 -16.97 6.75 -19.51
C THR A 149 -17.47 8.13 -19.07
N VAL A 150 -16.67 8.86 -18.28
CA VAL A 150 -17.02 10.20 -17.76
C VAL A 150 -16.54 11.30 -18.70
N CYS A 151 -15.38 11.11 -19.32
CA CYS A 151 -14.81 12.08 -20.26
C CYS A 151 -13.77 11.42 -21.17
N ASP A 152 -13.49 12.08 -22.31
CA ASP A 152 -12.36 11.69 -23.18
C ASP A 152 -11.04 12.10 -22.52
N LEU A 153 -10.38 11.13 -21.85
CA LEU A 153 -9.13 11.35 -21.14
C LEU A 153 -7.96 11.76 -22.04
N GLN A 154 -8.02 11.44 -23.35
CA GLN A 154 -6.95 11.79 -24.29
C GLN A 154 -7.09 13.21 -24.82
N ARG A 155 -8.29 13.78 -24.79
CA ARG A 155 -8.61 15.14 -25.26
C ARG A 155 -9.01 16.07 -24.12
N LEU A 156 -8.69 15.71 -22.89
CA LEU A 156 -9.04 16.51 -21.72
C LEU A 156 -8.21 17.81 -21.71
N GLU A 157 -8.89 18.94 -21.72
CA GLU A 157 -8.25 20.28 -21.73
C GLU A 157 -8.10 20.86 -20.31
N LYS A 158 -8.96 20.44 -19.36
CA LYS A 158 -8.97 20.93 -17.98
C LYS A 158 -9.20 19.78 -17.01
N ALA A 159 -8.74 19.95 -15.77
CA ALA A 159 -8.96 18.96 -14.72
C ALA A 159 -10.45 18.59 -14.57
N ARG A 160 -10.75 17.29 -14.50
CA ARG A 160 -12.10 16.75 -14.43
C ARG A 160 -12.22 15.77 -13.27
N VAL A 161 -13.28 15.94 -12.46
CA VAL A 161 -13.67 14.92 -11.49
C VAL A 161 -14.25 13.72 -12.26
N ILE A 162 -13.63 12.55 -12.12
CA ILE A 162 -14.02 11.31 -12.77
C ILE A 162 -14.73 10.35 -11.80
N PHE A 163 -14.63 10.62 -10.50
CA PHE A 163 -15.34 9.87 -9.46
C PHE A 163 -15.51 10.75 -8.21
N ASP A 164 -16.67 10.64 -7.56
CA ASP A 164 -16.98 11.22 -6.25
C ASP A 164 -17.94 10.26 -5.55
N GLY A 165 -17.55 9.68 -4.40
CA GLY A 165 -18.32 8.67 -3.69
C GLY A 165 -17.57 8.11 -2.49
N SER A 166 -17.99 6.94 -2.00
CA SER A 166 -17.34 6.27 -0.88
C SER A 166 -16.02 5.58 -1.27
N ALA A 167 -15.16 5.35 -0.29
CA ALA A 167 -13.93 4.60 -0.52
C ALA A 167 -14.20 3.14 -0.94
N ARG A 168 -15.29 2.54 -0.51
CA ARG A 168 -15.71 1.21 -0.96
C ARG A 168 -16.02 1.19 -2.46
N GLU A 169 -16.77 2.17 -2.93
CA GLU A 169 -17.09 2.29 -4.37
C GLU A 169 -15.84 2.59 -5.18
N ALA A 170 -14.96 3.48 -4.68
CA ALA A 170 -13.68 3.77 -5.31
C ALA A 170 -12.81 2.51 -5.44
N ALA A 171 -12.74 1.68 -4.39
CA ALA A 171 -11.96 0.44 -4.40
C ALA A 171 -12.51 -0.57 -5.43
N ARG A 172 -13.83 -0.66 -5.56
CA ARG A 172 -14.48 -1.54 -6.53
C ARG A 172 -14.28 -1.09 -7.96
N LEU A 173 -14.43 0.21 -8.24
CA LEU A 173 -14.38 0.77 -9.59
C LEU A 173 -12.96 1.05 -10.08
N TYR A 174 -12.04 1.39 -9.17
CA TYR A 174 -10.66 1.76 -9.46
C TYR A 174 -9.65 0.94 -8.65
N PRO A 175 -9.66 -0.41 -8.70
CA PRO A 175 -8.88 -1.27 -7.80
C PRO A 175 -7.37 -1.02 -7.87
N LYS A 176 -6.84 -0.63 -9.02
CA LYS A 176 -5.41 -0.30 -9.19
C LYS A 176 -5.02 1.04 -8.53
N ASN A 177 -6.00 1.84 -8.12
CA ASN A 177 -5.81 3.16 -7.49
C ASN A 177 -6.35 3.21 -6.05
N ALA A 178 -6.79 2.07 -5.51
CA ALA A 178 -7.54 2.00 -4.26
C ALA A 178 -6.67 1.99 -2.99
N ASN A 179 -5.37 1.66 -3.08
CA ASN A 179 -4.55 1.47 -1.88
C ASN A 179 -4.60 2.67 -0.92
N VAL A 180 -4.44 3.90 -1.43
CA VAL A 180 -4.46 5.11 -0.59
C VAL A 180 -5.83 5.31 0.06
N ALA A 181 -6.91 5.18 -0.71
CA ALA A 181 -8.28 5.31 -0.19
C ALA A 181 -8.59 4.25 0.87
N ALA A 182 -8.18 3.00 0.63
CA ALA A 182 -8.35 1.90 1.59
C ALA A 182 -7.55 2.14 2.87
N THR A 183 -6.28 2.55 2.77
CA THR A 183 -5.44 2.84 3.94
C THR A 183 -6.04 3.95 4.80
N LEU A 184 -6.46 5.06 4.19
CA LEU A 184 -7.12 6.17 4.90
C LEU A 184 -8.44 5.73 5.54
N SER A 185 -9.21 4.89 4.85
CA SER A 185 -10.48 4.40 5.39
C SER A 185 -10.30 3.51 6.60
N LEU A 186 -9.34 2.59 6.55
CA LEU A 186 -9.05 1.68 7.65
C LEU A 186 -8.45 2.41 8.86
N ALA A 187 -7.64 3.44 8.61
CA ALA A 187 -7.11 4.31 9.67
C ALA A 187 -8.18 5.24 10.27
N GLY A 188 -9.20 5.60 9.48
CA GLY A 188 -10.21 6.61 9.83
C GLY A 188 -11.62 6.05 10.05
N LEU A 189 -12.56 6.47 9.21
CA LEU A 189 -14.02 6.23 9.35
C LEU A 189 -14.53 4.93 8.71
N GLY A 190 -13.65 4.09 8.16
CA GLY A 190 -14.04 2.91 7.39
C GLY A 190 -14.41 3.24 5.94
N LEU A 191 -14.60 2.17 5.16
CA LEU A 191 -14.76 2.26 3.70
C LEU A 191 -16.03 2.99 3.26
N ASP A 192 -17.10 2.92 4.05
CA ASP A 192 -18.40 3.47 3.67
C ASP A 192 -18.54 4.96 4.00
N ARG A 193 -17.85 5.42 5.05
CA ARG A 193 -17.95 6.81 5.53
C ARG A 193 -16.80 7.70 5.05
N THR A 194 -15.73 7.14 4.54
CA THR A 194 -14.62 7.90 3.94
C THR A 194 -15.02 8.37 2.54
N GLN A 195 -15.03 9.68 2.32
CA GLN A 195 -15.32 10.28 1.01
C GLN A 195 -14.07 10.23 0.12
N VAL A 196 -14.25 9.88 -1.15
CA VAL A 196 -13.18 9.81 -2.14
C VAL A 196 -13.56 10.58 -3.39
N ARG A 197 -12.67 11.47 -3.81
CA ARG A 197 -12.76 12.18 -5.08
C ARG A 197 -11.54 11.88 -5.94
N LEU A 198 -11.76 11.45 -7.18
CA LEU A 198 -10.69 11.18 -8.13
C LEU A 198 -10.75 12.18 -9.28
N ILE A 199 -9.60 12.76 -9.63
CA ILE A 199 -9.48 13.82 -10.62
C ILE A 199 -8.47 13.42 -11.68
N ALA A 200 -8.89 13.45 -12.94
CA ALA A 200 -8.01 13.42 -14.10
C ALA A 200 -7.58 14.86 -14.43
N ASP A 201 -6.29 15.08 -14.55
CA ASP A 201 -5.74 16.41 -14.79
C ASP A 201 -4.70 16.36 -15.92
N PRO A 202 -4.98 16.99 -17.08
CA PRO A 202 -4.05 17.00 -18.21
C PRO A 202 -2.78 17.81 -17.94
N GLU A 203 -2.82 18.78 -17.03
CA GLU A 203 -1.69 19.63 -16.68
C GLU A 203 -0.78 19.00 -15.59
N SER A 204 -1.26 17.97 -14.90
CA SER A 204 -0.48 17.32 -13.86
C SER A 204 0.53 16.35 -14.43
N CYS A 205 1.77 16.43 -13.96
CA CYS A 205 2.83 15.45 -14.25
C CYS A 205 3.15 14.54 -13.06
N GLU A 206 2.43 14.68 -11.94
CA GLU A 206 2.67 13.96 -10.70
C GLU A 206 1.37 13.44 -10.07
N ASN A 207 1.49 12.52 -9.11
CA ASN A 207 0.35 12.11 -8.29
C ASN A 207 0.22 13.06 -7.10
N VAL A 208 -0.95 13.70 -6.97
CA VAL A 208 -1.29 14.55 -5.83
C VAL A 208 -2.32 13.84 -4.96
N HIS A 209 -2.03 13.71 -3.69
CA HIS A 209 -2.90 13.13 -2.69
C HIS A 209 -3.22 14.18 -1.64
N GLN A 210 -4.50 14.54 -1.50
CA GLN A 210 -4.98 15.47 -0.50
C GLN A 210 -5.89 14.73 0.48
N VAL A 211 -5.66 14.94 1.77
CA VAL A 211 -6.45 14.37 2.86
C VAL A 211 -6.95 15.49 3.74
N GLU A 212 -8.23 15.51 3.99
CA GLU A 212 -8.90 16.41 4.91
C GLU A 212 -9.60 15.56 5.98
N ALA A 213 -9.40 15.87 7.25
CA ALA A 213 -10.08 15.20 8.36
C ALA A 213 -10.50 16.20 9.44
N SER A 214 -11.67 15.98 10.02
CA SER A 214 -12.16 16.74 11.15
C SER A 214 -12.86 15.85 12.18
N GLY A 215 -12.93 16.33 13.41
CA GLY A 215 -13.57 15.66 14.52
C GLY A 215 -13.30 16.35 15.85
N ALA A 216 -13.47 15.65 16.96
CA ALA A 216 -13.29 16.21 18.31
C ALA A 216 -11.87 16.78 18.56
N PHE A 217 -10.86 16.32 17.83
CA PHE A 217 -9.48 16.81 17.90
C PHE A 217 -9.26 18.17 17.20
N GLY A 218 -10.24 18.67 16.45
CA GLY A 218 -10.14 19.77 15.51
C GLY A 218 -10.10 19.29 14.06
N GLY A 219 -9.12 19.68 13.28
CA GLY A 219 -9.00 19.24 11.89
C GLY A 219 -7.59 19.38 11.36
N PHE A 220 -7.31 18.64 10.28
CA PHE A 220 -6.08 18.82 9.51
C PHE A 220 -6.34 18.69 8.01
N GLU A 221 -5.47 19.30 7.23
CA GLU A 221 -5.36 19.12 5.81
C GLU A 221 -3.90 18.78 5.46
N LEU A 222 -3.70 17.76 4.61
CA LEU A 222 -2.39 17.37 4.10
C LEU A 222 -2.45 17.26 2.58
N THR A 223 -1.50 17.88 1.89
CA THR A 223 -1.28 17.66 0.47
C THR A 223 0.10 17.05 0.24
N LEU A 224 0.12 15.86 -0.37
CA LEU A 224 1.33 15.17 -0.81
C LEU A 224 1.43 15.19 -2.32
N ARG A 225 2.62 15.59 -2.82
CA ARG A 225 3.00 15.54 -4.23
C ARG A 225 4.02 14.42 -4.41
N GLY A 226 3.59 13.31 -5.00
CA GLY A 226 4.38 12.09 -5.06
C GLY A 226 5.15 11.99 -6.37
N LYS A 227 6.47 11.82 -6.28
CA LYS A 227 7.29 11.46 -7.43
C LYS A 227 7.25 9.94 -7.63
N PRO A 228 7.23 9.47 -8.88
CA PRO A 228 7.39 8.06 -9.18
C PRO A 228 8.79 7.56 -8.82
N LEU A 229 8.91 6.28 -8.53
CA LEU A 229 10.20 5.62 -8.39
C LEU A 229 10.91 5.62 -9.76
N ALA A 230 12.17 6.05 -9.81
CA ALA A 230 12.91 6.14 -11.07
C ALA A 230 12.96 4.80 -11.83
N ALA A 231 13.17 3.69 -11.13
CA ALA A 231 13.20 2.34 -11.71
C ALA A 231 11.81 1.77 -12.04
N ASN A 232 10.70 2.37 -11.56
CA ASN A 232 9.34 1.93 -11.83
C ASN A 232 8.34 3.09 -11.71
N PRO A 233 8.03 3.80 -12.81
CA PRO A 233 7.15 4.96 -12.81
C PRO A 233 5.70 4.71 -12.32
N LYS A 234 5.27 3.45 -12.25
CA LYS A 234 3.95 3.07 -11.73
C LYS A 234 3.89 3.03 -10.20
N THR A 235 5.04 3.11 -9.51
CA THR A 235 5.15 3.04 -8.05
C THR A 235 5.62 4.39 -7.51
N SER A 236 4.93 4.92 -6.50
CA SER A 236 5.42 6.09 -5.75
C SER A 236 6.70 5.72 -5.00
N ALA A 237 7.73 6.58 -5.05
CA ALA A 237 8.96 6.39 -4.29
C ALA A 237 8.68 6.30 -2.78
N LEU A 238 7.75 7.11 -2.27
CA LEU A 238 7.35 7.11 -0.86
C LEU A 238 6.83 5.73 -0.40
N THR A 239 6.17 4.98 -1.30
CA THR A 239 5.70 3.63 -0.96
C THR A 239 6.88 2.69 -0.64
N VAL A 240 7.97 2.76 -1.40
CA VAL A 240 9.17 1.96 -1.12
C VAL A 240 9.81 2.41 0.19
N TYR A 241 9.92 3.72 0.40
CA TYR A 241 10.49 4.28 1.64
C TYR A 241 9.66 3.93 2.87
N SER A 242 8.34 3.85 2.75
CA SER A 242 7.46 3.44 3.86
C SER A 242 7.72 1.99 4.30
N VAL A 243 8.04 1.11 3.36
CA VAL A 243 8.44 -0.28 3.67
C VAL A 243 9.77 -0.31 4.42
N VAL A 244 10.78 0.38 3.89
CA VAL A 244 12.11 0.44 4.52
C VAL A 244 12.03 1.06 5.92
N ARG A 245 11.26 2.13 6.09
CA ARG A 245 11.01 2.74 7.41
C ARG A 245 10.37 1.73 8.38
N ALA A 246 9.33 1.04 7.95
CA ALA A 246 8.67 0.05 8.80
C ALA A 246 9.60 -1.08 9.21
N LEU A 247 10.43 -1.59 8.27
CA LEU A 247 11.47 -2.57 8.58
C LEU A 247 12.48 -2.03 9.60
N GLY A 248 12.93 -0.78 9.45
CA GLY A 248 13.79 -0.12 10.42
C GLY A 248 13.14 -0.03 11.81
N ASN A 249 11.85 0.28 11.90
CA ASN A 249 11.12 0.33 13.17
C ASN A 249 11.06 -1.04 13.88
N HIS A 250 11.16 -2.14 13.15
CA HIS A 250 11.23 -3.48 13.74
C HIS A 250 12.64 -3.88 14.19
N ALA A 251 13.68 -3.31 13.59
CA ALA A 251 15.07 -3.70 13.86
C ALA A 251 15.80 -2.73 14.80
N HIS A 252 15.46 -1.44 14.77
CA HIS A 252 16.18 -0.40 15.51
C HIS A 252 15.58 -0.18 16.90
N ALA A 253 16.42 0.27 17.83
CA ALA A 253 16.02 0.55 19.22
C ALA A 253 15.08 1.78 19.34
N ILE A 254 15.09 2.69 18.36
CA ILE A 254 14.25 3.89 18.31
C ILE A 254 13.40 3.80 17.03
N SER A 255 12.09 3.88 17.19
CA SER A 255 11.12 3.87 16.09
C SER A 255 10.27 5.14 16.07
N ILE A 256 9.92 5.61 14.87
CA ILE A 256 9.04 6.76 14.62
C ILE A 256 7.95 6.35 13.65
#